data_ed7972b6a02c02465c5a61592c46f5c1
#
_entry.id   ed7972b6a02c02465c5a61592c46f5c1
#
_cell.length_a   1.000
_cell.length_b   1.000
_cell.length_c   1.000
_cell.angle_alpha   90.00
_cell.angle_beta   90.00
_cell.angle_gamma   90.00
#
_symmetry.space_group_name_H-M   'P 1'
#
loop_
_entity.id
_entity.type
_entity.pdbx_description
1 polymer ?
#
loop_
_entity_poly.entity_id
_entity_poly.type
_entity_poly.pdbx_seq_one_letter_code
_entity_poly.pdbx_strand_id
1 'polypeptide(L)'
;MKQTRTRQRITAGLAALAVATALPVVAASPAQAAPYCADGIQVGGDIERTYLHMGGPGGALGCPLTVELVNPDQHGRRQQFEHGTVYWSAGTGAFPVWGYIGDYWCASLGCERGTVGYPTSYEYRVGGEIRQNFQCGVIHFQDLGGGTSRTWHTYICD
;
A
#
# COMPACT_ATOMS: atom_id res chain seq x y z
N MET A 1 1.83 26.92 96.12
CA MET A 1 2.19 25.97 95.09
C MET A 1 1.25 26.18 93.94
N LYS A 2 1.77 26.79 92.77
CA LYS A 2 0.99 27.10 91.58
C LYS A 2 1.31 26.06 90.56
N GLN A 3 0.34 25.27 90.08
CA GLN A 3 0.49 24.37 89.00
C GLN A 3 0.17 25.10 87.68
N THR A 4 1.19 25.16 86.79
CA THR A 4 1.07 25.71 85.43
C THR A 4 0.56 24.61 84.49
N ARG A 5 -0.63 24.72 83.94
CA ARG A 5 -1.16 23.83 82.90
C ARG A 5 -0.61 24.26 81.53
N THR A 6 0.22 23.46 80.95
CA THR A 6 0.70 23.59 79.55
C THR A 6 -0.39 23.09 78.57
N ARG A 7 -0.92 23.99 77.76
CA ARG A 7 -1.84 23.62 76.66
C ARG A 7 -1.04 23.13 75.47
N GLN A 8 -1.19 21.85 75.15
CA GLN A 8 -0.67 21.26 73.96
C GLN A 8 -1.60 21.61 72.75
N ARG A 9 -1.08 22.31 71.78
CA ARG A 9 -1.76 22.59 70.50
C ARG A 9 -1.55 21.42 69.56
N ILE A 10 -2.64 20.72 69.20
CA ILE A 10 -2.64 19.66 68.19
C ILE A 10 -2.82 20.33 66.82
N THR A 11 -1.79 20.37 66.02
CA THR A 11 -1.87 20.76 64.61
C THR A 11 -2.28 19.55 63.80
N ALA A 12 -3.49 19.54 63.29
CA ALA A 12 -3.96 18.52 62.34
C ALA A 12 -3.35 18.81 60.96
N GLY A 13 -2.42 17.98 60.56
CA GLY A 13 -1.88 18.00 59.18
C GLY A 13 -2.84 17.29 58.23
N LEU A 14 -3.41 18.02 57.29
CA LEU A 14 -4.12 17.42 56.13
C LEU A 14 -3.09 16.81 55.18
N ALA A 15 -3.01 15.49 55.11
CA ALA A 15 -2.31 14.78 54.08
C ALA A 15 -3.23 14.68 52.82
N ALA A 16 -2.91 15.45 51.80
CA ALA A 16 -3.59 15.34 50.51
C ALA A 16 -3.06 14.10 49.79
N LEU A 17 -3.89 13.06 49.65
CA LEU A 17 -3.62 11.91 48.80
C LEU A 17 -3.83 12.35 47.35
N ALA A 18 -2.74 12.50 46.55
CA ALA A 18 -2.82 12.65 45.13
C ALA A 18 -3.01 11.25 44.49
N VAL A 19 -4.23 10.95 44.08
CA VAL A 19 -4.53 9.75 43.29
C VAL A 19 -4.09 10.03 41.83
N ALA A 20 -2.94 9.52 41.45
CA ALA A 20 -2.50 9.53 40.05
C ALA A 20 -3.31 8.47 39.28
N THR A 21 -4.30 8.90 38.50
CA THR A 21 -5.01 8.03 37.54
C THR A 21 -4.11 7.80 36.31
N ALA A 22 -3.42 6.67 36.26
CA ALA A 22 -2.74 6.22 35.08
C ALA A 22 -3.78 5.79 34.02
N LEU A 23 -3.97 6.56 32.98
CA LEU A 23 -4.76 6.16 31.80
C LEU A 23 -4.03 5.02 31.08
N PRO A 24 -4.72 3.91 30.73
CA PRO A 24 -4.11 2.87 29.96
C PRO A 24 -3.80 3.41 28.54
N VAL A 25 -2.53 3.43 28.18
CA VAL A 25 -2.11 3.64 26.78
C VAL A 25 -2.53 2.38 26.04
N VAL A 26 -3.63 2.44 25.29
CA VAL A 26 -4.00 1.41 24.33
C VAL A 26 -2.99 1.51 23.19
N ALA A 27 -1.99 0.64 23.21
CA ALA A 27 -1.11 0.47 22.07
C ALA A 27 -1.98 -0.05 20.91
N ALA A 28 -2.13 0.76 19.86
CA ALA A 28 -2.75 0.30 18.62
C ALA A 28 -1.88 -0.83 18.07
N SER A 29 -2.42 -2.05 18.03
CA SER A 29 -1.78 -3.16 17.36
C SER A 29 -1.57 -2.78 15.89
N PRO A 30 -0.39 -3.05 15.30
CA PRO A 30 -0.22 -2.87 13.86
C PRO A 30 -1.30 -3.68 13.14
N ALA A 31 -1.99 -3.04 12.19
CA ALA A 31 -2.98 -3.73 11.37
C ALA A 31 -2.27 -4.89 10.68
N GLN A 32 -2.60 -6.11 11.08
CA GLN A 32 -2.06 -7.31 10.45
C GLN A 32 -2.75 -7.48 9.09
N ALA A 33 -1.93 -7.65 8.05
CA ALA A 33 -2.41 -8.03 6.75
C ALA A 33 -3.25 -9.32 6.84
N ALA A 34 -4.41 -9.34 6.20
CA ALA A 34 -5.31 -10.49 6.25
C ALA A 34 -5.01 -11.46 5.08
N PRO A 35 -5.08 -12.78 5.31
CA PRO A 35 -5.04 -13.73 4.22
C PRO A 35 -6.41 -13.71 3.50
N TYR A 36 -6.40 -13.52 2.20
CA TYR A 36 -7.63 -13.44 1.40
C TYR A 36 -7.99 -14.76 0.71
N CYS A 37 -7.01 -15.65 0.54
CA CYS A 37 -7.17 -16.93 -0.15
C CYS A 37 -6.66 -18.08 0.71
N ALA A 38 -6.94 -19.33 0.26
CA ALA A 38 -6.61 -20.54 1.00
C ALA A 38 -5.12 -20.72 1.31
N ASP A 39 -4.23 -20.12 0.51
CA ASP A 39 -2.78 -20.21 0.66
C ASP A 39 -2.24 -19.45 1.87
N GLY A 40 -3.08 -18.65 2.53
CA GLY A 40 -2.70 -17.86 3.70
C GLY A 40 -1.75 -16.71 3.39
N ILE A 41 -1.52 -16.38 2.11
CA ILE A 41 -0.65 -15.28 1.69
C ILE A 41 -1.31 -13.95 2.06
N GLN A 42 -0.57 -13.13 2.79
CA GLN A 42 -1.06 -11.83 3.25
C GLN A 42 -0.85 -10.77 2.19
N VAL A 43 -1.82 -9.86 2.10
CA VAL A 43 -1.73 -8.64 1.31
C VAL A 43 -1.89 -7.47 2.28
N GLY A 44 -1.04 -6.46 2.20
CA GLY A 44 -1.06 -5.36 3.17
C GLY A 44 -0.79 -3.98 2.57
N GLY A 45 -1.02 -2.95 3.37
CA GLY A 45 -0.69 -1.56 3.04
C GLY A 45 -1.40 -1.00 1.81
N ASP A 46 -0.66 -0.26 0.99
CA ASP A 46 -1.18 0.35 -0.24
C ASP A 46 -1.51 -0.70 -1.31
N ILE A 47 -0.75 -1.79 -1.34
CA ILE A 47 -1.01 -2.92 -2.24
C ILE A 47 -2.37 -3.54 -1.91
N GLU A 48 -2.68 -3.72 -0.63
CA GLU A 48 -3.99 -4.21 -0.18
C GLU A 48 -5.13 -3.28 -0.59
N ARG A 49 -4.96 -1.96 -0.41
CA ARG A 49 -5.99 -0.99 -0.84
C ARG A 49 -6.31 -1.11 -2.33
N THR A 50 -5.28 -1.23 -3.15
CA THR A 50 -5.42 -1.45 -4.59
C THR A 50 -6.08 -2.80 -4.89
N TYR A 51 -5.65 -3.86 -4.22
CA TYR A 51 -6.22 -5.21 -4.37
C TYR A 51 -7.72 -5.23 -4.06
N LEU A 52 -8.12 -4.63 -2.94
CA LEU A 52 -9.54 -4.52 -2.55
C LEU A 52 -10.34 -3.64 -3.51
N HIS A 53 -9.75 -2.52 -3.99
CA HIS A 53 -10.36 -1.68 -5.02
C HIS A 53 -10.63 -2.45 -6.32
N MET A 54 -9.78 -3.43 -6.65
CA MET A 54 -9.91 -4.31 -7.81
C MET A 54 -10.84 -5.50 -7.58
N GLY A 55 -11.52 -5.57 -6.42
CA GLY A 55 -12.49 -6.61 -6.07
C GLY A 55 -11.94 -7.77 -5.24
N GLY A 56 -10.70 -7.68 -4.77
CA GLY A 56 -10.06 -8.69 -3.92
C GLY A 56 -9.94 -10.06 -4.61
N PRO A 57 -10.13 -11.17 -3.86
CA PRO A 57 -9.94 -12.52 -4.40
C PRO A 57 -10.89 -12.88 -5.56
N GLY A 58 -12.09 -12.30 -5.58
CA GLY A 58 -13.06 -12.47 -6.66
C GLY A 58 -12.95 -11.46 -7.79
N GLY A 59 -11.98 -10.54 -7.68
CA GLY A 59 -11.79 -9.46 -8.64
C GLY A 59 -10.81 -9.78 -9.75
N ALA A 60 -10.41 -8.73 -10.47
CA ALA A 60 -9.59 -8.86 -11.68
C ALA A 60 -8.19 -9.45 -11.44
N LEU A 61 -7.64 -9.29 -10.24
CA LEU A 61 -6.29 -9.80 -9.90
C LEU A 61 -6.29 -11.27 -9.48
N GLY A 62 -7.40 -11.80 -8.95
CA GLY A 62 -7.44 -13.15 -8.37
C GLY A 62 -6.70 -13.25 -7.04
N CYS A 63 -6.22 -14.45 -6.68
CA CYS A 63 -5.51 -14.67 -5.44
C CYS A 63 -4.05 -14.24 -5.48
N PRO A 64 -3.44 -13.82 -4.34
CA PRO A 64 -2.02 -13.54 -4.28
C PRO A 64 -1.20 -14.81 -4.48
N LEU A 65 -0.11 -14.72 -5.24
CA LEU A 65 0.83 -15.82 -5.50
C LEU A 65 2.14 -15.67 -4.71
N THR A 66 2.46 -14.48 -4.25
CA THR A 66 3.67 -14.20 -3.47
C THR A 66 3.34 -13.31 -2.28
N VAL A 67 4.21 -13.30 -1.28
CA VAL A 67 4.26 -12.19 -0.32
C VAL A 67 4.72 -10.91 -1.01
N GLU A 68 4.61 -9.78 -0.33
CA GLU A 68 5.20 -8.53 -0.81
C GLU A 68 6.72 -8.66 -0.97
N LEU A 69 7.23 -8.28 -2.12
CA LEU A 69 8.65 -8.35 -2.51
C LEU A 69 9.21 -6.94 -2.69
N VAL A 70 10.47 -6.76 -2.32
CA VAL A 70 11.23 -5.56 -2.70
C VAL A 70 11.50 -5.61 -4.20
N ASN A 71 11.32 -4.50 -4.90
CA ASN A 71 11.64 -4.41 -6.32
C ASN A 71 13.16 -4.45 -6.56
N PRO A 72 13.61 -4.91 -7.75
CA PRO A 72 15.03 -4.96 -8.09
C PRO A 72 15.76 -3.61 -8.02
N ASP A 73 15.07 -2.49 -8.16
CA ASP A 73 15.59 -1.14 -8.00
C ASP A 73 15.80 -0.71 -6.54
N GLN A 74 15.34 -1.52 -5.57
CA GLN A 74 15.36 -1.28 -4.12
C GLN A 74 14.51 -0.08 -3.64
N HIS A 75 13.71 0.54 -4.52
CA HIS A 75 12.94 1.75 -4.19
C HIS A 75 11.45 1.49 -4.00
N GLY A 76 10.93 0.39 -4.48
CA GLY A 76 9.53 0.05 -4.39
C GLY A 76 9.26 -1.36 -3.93
N ARG A 77 7.99 -1.72 -3.99
CA ARG A 77 7.46 -3.03 -3.61
C ARG A 77 6.58 -3.56 -4.72
N ARG A 78 6.42 -4.88 -4.76
CA ARG A 78 5.45 -5.53 -5.63
C ARG A 78 4.88 -6.77 -4.96
N GLN A 79 3.71 -7.15 -5.39
CA GLN A 79 3.11 -8.44 -5.06
C GLN A 79 2.45 -9.03 -6.29
N GLN A 80 2.72 -10.30 -6.56
CA GLN A 80 2.16 -11.03 -7.69
C GLN A 80 0.83 -11.66 -7.31
N PHE A 81 -0.09 -11.63 -8.25
CA PHE A 81 -1.43 -12.22 -8.18
C PHE A 81 -1.63 -13.12 -9.41
N GLU A 82 -2.70 -13.91 -9.45
CA GLU A 82 -2.98 -14.84 -10.53
C GLU A 82 -3.03 -14.18 -11.91
N HIS A 83 -3.53 -12.94 -11.99
CA HIS A 83 -3.76 -12.26 -13.27
C HIS A 83 -2.97 -10.96 -13.42
N GLY A 84 -2.02 -10.67 -12.54
CA GLY A 84 -1.20 -9.46 -12.63
C GLY A 84 -0.30 -9.24 -11.45
N THR A 85 0.36 -8.10 -11.43
CA THR A 85 1.24 -7.70 -10.34
C THR A 85 0.91 -6.28 -9.92
N VAL A 86 0.75 -6.03 -8.62
CA VAL A 86 0.64 -4.67 -8.09
C VAL A 86 2.04 -4.18 -7.76
N TYR A 87 2.40 -3.03 -8.33
CA TYR A 87 3.65 -2.33 -8.04
C TYR A 87 3.36 -1.08 -7.19
N TRP A 88 4.19 -0.87 -6.21
CA TRP A 88 4.13 0.29 -5.32
C TRP A 88 5.46 1.03 -5.29
N SER A 89 5.40 2.35 -5.27
CA SER A 89 6.51 3.21 -4.86
C SER A 89 6.02 4.37 -4.01
N ALA A 90 6.91 4.97 -3.21
CA ALA A 90 6.55 6.11 -2.38
C ALA A 90 6.10 7.33 -3.20
N GLY A 91 6.58 7.45 -4.44
CA GLY A 91 6.26 8.58 -5.32
C GLY A 91 4.99 8.39 -6.15
N THR A 92 4.52 7.14 -6.34
CA THR A 92 3.38 6.87 -7.22
C THR A 92 2.17 6.28 -6.51
N GLY A 93 2.36 5.60 -5.36
CA GLY A 93 1.36 4.74 -4.76
C GLY A 93 1.38 3.35 -5.39
N ALA A 94 0.29 2.59 -5.20
CA ALA A 94 0.16 1.22 -5.68
C ALA A 94 -0.78 1.14 -6.89
N PHE A 95 -0.30 0.54 -7.98
CA PHE A 95 -1.09 0.32 -9.19
C PHE A 95 -0.84 -1.08 -9.76
N PRO A 96 -1.88 -1.73 -10.29
CA PRO A 96 -1.76 -3.03 -10.94
C PRO A 96 -1.21 -2.87 -12.35
N VAL A 97 -0.41 -3.85 -12.79
CA VAL A 97 0.05 -3.97 -14.18
C VAL A 97 -0.16 -5.41 -14.61
N TRP A 98 -0.77 -5.61 -15.77
CA TRP A 98 -1.10 -6.93 -16.30
C TRP A 98 -1.13 -6.96 -17.83
N GLY A 99 -1.39 -8.16 -18.39
CA GLY A 99 -1.67 -8.37 -19.79
C GLY A 99 -0.63 -7.75 -20.73
N TYR A 100 -1.06 -7.34 -21.92
CA TYR A 100 -0.19 -6.80 -22.94
C TYR A 100 0.57 -5.54 -22.53
N ILE A 101 0.00 -4.69 -21.69
CA ILE A 101 0.69 -3.50 -21.17
C ILE A 101 1.81 -3.94 -20.22
N GLY A 102 1.54 -4.88 -19.32
CA GLY A 102 2.53 -5.40 -18.38
C GLY A 102 3.67 -6.14 -19.09
N ASP A 103 3.35 -6.99 -20.05
CA ASP A 103 4.33 -7.72 -20.84
C ASP A 103 5.25 -6.75 -21.59
N TYR A 104 4.67 -5.76 -22.27
CA TYR A 104 5.44 -4.76 -22.99
C TYR A 104 6.33 -3.92 -22.08
N TRP A 105 5.78 -3.48 -20.94
CA TRP A 105 6.51 -2.70 -19.94
C TRP A 105 7.75 -3.44 -19.44
N CYS A 106 7.60 -4.72 -19.10
CA CYS A 106 8.74 -5.49 -18.59
C CYS A 106 9.69 -5.98 -19.68
N ALA A 107 9.17 -6.52 -20.79
CA ALA A 107 10.00 -7.11 -21.82
C ALA A 107 10.72 -6.07 -22.69
N SER A 108 10.07 -4.92 -22.96
CA SER A 108 10.60 -3.91 -23.89
C SER A 108 11.15 -2.67 -23.18
N LEU A 109 10.65 -2.33 -22.00
CA LEU A 109 10.99 -1.08 -21.33
C LEU A 109 11.72 -1.28 -19.98
N GLY A 110 11.92 -2.53 -19.52
CA GLY A 110 12.75 -2.84 -18.35
C GLY A 110 12.04 -2.72 -16.99
N CYS A 111 10.70 -2.78 -16.97
CA CYS A 111 9.86 -2.63 -15.80
C CYS A 111 10.14 -1.32 -15.03
N GLU A 112 10.15 -1.36 -13.69
CA GLU A 112 10.37 -0.21 -12.81
C GLU A 112 11.76 0.44 -12.95
N ARG A 113 12.74 -0.30 -13.48
CA ARG A 113 14.10 0.22 -13.74
C ARG A 113 14.25 0.85 -15.12
N GLY A 114 13.20 0.73 -15.92
CA GLY A 114 13.23 1.22 -17.29
C GLY A 114 12.88 2.71 -17.40
N THR A 115 12.85 3.17 -18.64
CA THR A 115 12.76 4.60 -18.97
C THR A 115 11.42 5.24 -18.61
N VAL A 116 10.33 4.46 -18.53
CA VAL A 116 9.02 5.01 -18.15
C VAL A 116 8.75 4.95 -16.65
N GLY A 117 9.54 4.21 -15.88
CA GLY A 117 9.42 4.11 -14.43
C GLY A 117 8.17 3.35 -13.96
N TYR A 118 7.69 3.68 -12.75
CA TYR A 118 6.54 3.04 -12.11
C TYR A 118 5.21 3.44 -12.71
N PRO A 119 4.17 2.57 -12.62
CA PRO A 119 2.81 2.94 -13.00
C PRO A 119 2.26 4.03 -12.09
N THR A 120 1.46 4.95 -12.65
CA THR A 120 0.83 6.08 -11.96
C THR A 120 -0.68 6.10 -12.11
N SER A 121 -1.26 5.15 -12.84
CA SER A 121 -2.70 5.01 -13.01
C SER A 121 -3.11 3.54 -13.12
N TYR A 122 -4.40 3.29 -12.97
CA TYR A 122 -5.05 2.08 -13.50
C TYR A 122 -5.09 2.15 -15.02
N GLU A 123 -5.34 1.01 -15.67
CA GLU A 123 -5.69 1.01 -17.09
C GLU A 123 -7.01 1.77 -17.32
N TYR A 124 -7.07 2.51 -18.40
CA TYR A 124 -8.25 3.25 -18.84
C TYR A 124 -8.41 3.17 -20.37
N ARG A 125 -9.64 3.42 -20.84
CA ARG A 125 -9.97 3.33 -22.27
C ARG A 125 -10.10 4.71 -22.91
N VAL A 126 -9.49 4.89 -24.08
CA VAL A 126 -9.62 6.07 -24.91
C VAL A 126 -9.68 5.66 -26.38
N GLY A 127 -10.78 5.94 -27.07
CA GLY A 127 -10.88 5.77 -28.52
C GLY A 127 -10.54 4.36 -29.02
N GLY A 128 -10.92 3.30 -28.28
CA GLY A 128 -10.63 1.92 -28.67
C GLY A 128 -9.26 1.40 -28.24
N GLU A 129 -8.47 2.23 -27.58
CA GLU A 129 -7.22 1.84 -26.93
C GLU A 129 -7.42 1.60 -25.44
N ILE A 130 -6.63 0.70 -24.86
CA ILE A 130 -6.37 0.62 -23.44
C ILE A 130 -5.04 1.32 -23.20
N ARG A 131 -5.00 2.17 -22.19
CA ARG A 131 -3.82 2.95 -21.82
C ARG A 131 -3.54 2.82 -20.34
N GLN A 132 -2.27 2.95 -19.97
CA GLN A 132 -1.84 3.10 -18.59
C GLN A 132 -0.73 4.15 -18.51
N ASN A 133 -0.82 5.05 -17.54
CA ASN A 133 0.20 6.06 -17.30
C ASN A 133 1.31 5.49 -16.40
N PHE A 134 2.52 5.90 -16.70
CA PHE A 134 3.74 5.66 -15.95
C PHE A 134 4.41 7.00 -15.62
N GLN A 135 5.44 6.99 -14.78
CA GLN A 135 6.11 8.23 -14.36
C GLN A 135 6.58 9.09 -15.54
N CYS A 136 7.15 8.48 -16.55
CA CYS A 136 7.72 9.17 -17.71
C CYS A 136 7.09 8.73 -19.04
N GLY A 137 5.87 8.23 -19.04
CA GLY A 137 5.23 7.83 -20.28
C GLY A 137 3.82 7.28 -20.12
N VAL A 138 3.26 6.95 -21.27
CA VAL A 138 1.99 6.24 -21.40
C VAL A 138 2.24 5.01 -22.25
N ILE A 139 1.80 3.84 -21.79
CA ILE A 139 1.77 2.63 -22.60
C ILE A 139 0.36 2.45 -23.13
N HIS A 140 0.27 2.12 -24.42
CA HIS A 140 -0.95 1.96 -25.18
C HIS A 140 -1.06 0.53 -25.68
N PHE A 141 -2.25 -0.02 -25.63
CA PHE A 141 -2.61 -1.28 -26.27
C PHE A 141 -3.85 -1.08 -27.14
N GLN A 142 -3.83 -1.64 -28.34
CA GLN A 142 -4.97 -1.65 -29.24
C GLN A 142 -5.17 -3.03 -29.85
N ASP A 143 -6.38 -3.56 -29.72
CA ASP A 143 -6.82 -4.72 -30.49
C ASP A 143 -7.30 -4.24 -31.87
N LEU A 144 -6.70 -4.80 -32.90
CA LEU A 144 -6.99 -4.46 -34.30
C LEU A 144 -7.97 -5.47 -34.93
N GLY A 145 -8.43 -6.44 -34.15
CA GLY A 145 -9.28 -7.53 -34.63
C GLY A 145 -8.52 -8.64 -35.34
N GLY A 146 -9.19 -9.76 -35.62
CA GLY A 146 -8.61 -10.90 -36.32
C GLY A 146 -7.41 -11.55 -35.60
N GLY A 147 -7.30 -11.37 -34.29
CA GLY A 147 -6.14 -11.87 -33.52
C GLY A 147 -4.89 -10.99 -33.63
N THR A 148 -5.01 -9.82 -34.22
CA THR A 148 -3.90 -8.85 -34.34
C THR A 148 -4.05 -7.76 -33.31
N SER A 149 -2.95 -7.40 -32.64
CA SER A 149 -2.89 -6.29 -31.69
C SER A 149 -1.56 -5.56 -31.78
N ARG A 150 -1.50 -4.37 -31.23
CA ARG A 150 -0.26 -3.61 -31.06
C ARG A 150 -0.16 -3.02 -29.66
N THR A 151 1.07 -2.94 -29.14
CA THR A 151 1.43 -2.25 -27.91
C THR A 151 2.60 -1.32 -28.20
N TRP A 152 2.52 -0.07 -27.74
CA TRP A 152 3.56 0.93 -27.92
C TRP A 152 3.55 1.90 -26.75
N HIS A 153 4.51 2.80 -26.70
CA HIS A 153 4.56 3.84 -25.67
C HIS A 153 4.82 5.23 -26.24
N THR A 154 4.48 6.24 -25.47
CA THR A 154 4.87 7.64 -25.67
C THR A 154 5.57 8.17 -24.44
N TYR A 155 6.70 8.85 -24.61
CA TYR A 155 7.39 9.50 -23.51
C TYR A 155 6.78 10.86 -23.20
N ILE A 156 6.85 11.25 -21.92
CA ILE A 156 6.38 12.55 -21.40
C ILE A 156 7.45 13.26 -20.55
N CYS A 157 8.57 12.59 -20.23
CA CYS A 157 9.74 13.23 -19.61
C CYS A 157 10.76 13.61 -20.70
N ASP A 158 11.37 14.77 -20.55
CA ASP A 158 12.47 15.29 -21.39
C ASP A 158 13.81 14.69 -20.93
#